data_028dc564260ad5598c83e014fa88b64d
#
_entry.id   028dc564260ad5598c83e014fa88b64d
#
_cell.length_a   1.000
_cell.length_b   1.000
_cell.length_c   1.000
_cell.angle_alpha   90.00
_cell.angle_beta   90.00
_cell.angle_gamma   90.00
#
_symmetry.space_group_name_H-M   'P 1'
#
loop_
_entity.id
_entity.type
_entity.pdbx_description
1 polymer ?
#
loop_
_entity_poly.entity_id
_entity_poly.type
_entity_poly.pdbx_seq_one_letter_code
_entity_poly.pdbx_strand_id
1 'polypeptide(L)'
;MKKKNKKTKDKKSHSSVLSVLVDYANKPLNYKQIGAKTPHLSFKEVSQTLEKLVHEGTIKSPSIGKYVYVKKDMNEIEGTLDFNSKGDAYLVVENLEKDIKIKYGNTLDAFDGDTVKVRLSYVRGKTKPRAFVTSVIKRNREYIVGTLSSNQNTHFVIPDNNKIHTDFYIPKEFLKNAKNGDKVKIKFRDWPARAKNPYARIVEVFGKAGNNSAEMHAIVAEFGFETNFNDSIENAANQLPKSIHKKEIDNREDFRKITTFTIDPADAKDFDDALSFQELPSGNTEIGVHIADVSHYVKPVDIIDKEAVKRATSVYLVDRTIPMLPEVLSNNICSLRPHEESLCFSVIFEFDSKANIINYRFAKTIIYSDHRFSYEDAQQVIESKKGPYAIELKKMNEIASKLRKEKYENGAINFETTSSLGSNQWFELELLHPLY
;
A
#
# COMPACT_ATOMS: atom_id res chain seq x y z
N MET A 1 2.47 -43.14 2.40
CA MET A 1 3.93 -43.15 2.22
C MET A 1 4.42 -43.48 0.79
N LYS A 2 3.78 -44.35 -0.01
CA LYS A 2 4.25 -44.70 -1.38
C LYS A 2 4.23 -43.57 -2.43
N LYS A 3 3.36 -42.55 -2.33
CA LYS A 3 3.30 -41.42 -3.30
C LYS A 3 4.41 -40.36 -3.12
N LYS A 4 4.92 -40.16 -1.91
CA LYS A 4 6.02 -39.20 -1.62
C LYS A 4 7.36 -39.69 -2.16
N ASN A 5 7.64 -40.99 -2.03
CA ASN A 5 8.90 -41.59 -2.52
C ASN A 5 9.00 -41.62 -4.06
N LYS A 6 7.88 -41.73 -4.79
CA LYS A 6 7.88 -41.71 -6.26
C LYS A 6 8.19 -40.33 -6.83
N LYS A 7 7.64 -39.25 -6.25
CA LYS A 7 7.94 -37.84 -6.66
C LYS A 7 9.41 -37.44 -6.44
N THR A 8 10.04 -37.94 -5.36
CA THR A 8 11.45 -37.62 -5.04
C THR A 8 12.39 -38.39 -5.97
N LYS A 9 12.06 -39.62 -6.34
CA LYS A 9 12.85 -40.44 -7.25
C LYS A 9 12.77 -39.90 -8.69
N ASP A 10 11.59 -39.47 -9.14
CA ASP A 10 11.38 -38.81 -10.44
C ASP A 10 12.16 -37.50 -10.59
N LYS A 11 12.22 -36.65 -9.54
CA LYS A 11 13.04 -35.43 -9.54
C LYS A 11 14.54 -35.71 -9.65
N LYS A 12 15.00 -36.78 -9.01
CA LYS A 12 16.44 -37.16 -9.01
C LYS A 12 16.88 -37.70 -10.37
N SER A 13 16.05 -38.54 -11.02
CA SER A 13 16.28 -39.05 -12.36
C SER A 13 16.30 -37.94 -13.40
N HIS A 14 15.34 -37.00 -13.33
CA HIS A 14 15.21 -35.84 -14.21
C HIS A 14 16.47 -34.94 -14.13
N SER A 15 16.94 -34.61 -12.93
CA SER A 15 18.13 -33.80 -12.71
C SER A 15 19.41 -34.49 -13.25
N SER A 16 19.56 -35.78 -13.08
CA SER A 16 20.75 -36.54 -13.52
C SER A 16 20.84 -36.65 -15.05
N VAL A 17 19.74 -36.97 -15.72
CA VAL A 17 19.70 -37.07 -17.20
C VAL A 17 19.89 -35.71 -17.85
N LEU A 18 19.27 -34.67 -17.29
CA LEU A 18 19.41 -33.32 -17.78
C LEU A 18 20.84 -32.79 -17.62
N SER A 19 21.49 -33.07 -16.51
CA SER A 19 22.90 -32.66 -16.27
C SER A 19 23.83 -33.25 -17.34
N VAL A 20 23.68 -34.50 -17.70
CA VAL A 20 24.48 -35.13 -18.76
C VAL A 20 24.24 -34.44 -20.12
N LEU A 21 22.97 -34.16 -20.47
CA LEU A 21 22.67 -33.50 -21.75
C LEU A 21 23.11 -32.05 -21.79
N VAL A 22 23.15 -31.33 -20.66
CA VAL A 22 23.72 -29.98 -20.54
C VAL A 22 25.23 -30.00 -20.69
N ASP A 23 25.93 -30.97 -20.07
CA ASP A 23 27.40 -31.12 -20.22
C ASP A 23 27.81 -31.41 -21.67
N TYR A 24 26.92 -32.01 -22.47
CA TYR A 24 27.12 -32.31 -23.90
C TYR A 24 26.15 -31.52 -24.80
N ALA A 25 25.85 -30.28 -24.47
CA ALA A 25 24.78 -29.47 -25.09
C ALA A 25 24.85 -29.35 -26.63
N ASN A 26 26.05 -29.49 -27.23
CA ASN A 26 26.25 -29.39 -28.67
C ASN A 26 26.45 -30.78 -29.36
N LYS A 27 26.33 -31.89 -28.63
CA LYS A 27 26.57 -33.22 -29.15
C LYS A 27 25.36 -34.13 -28.88
N PRO A 28 24.64 -34.59 -29.93
CA PRO A 28 23.54 -35.52 -29.76
C PRO A 28 24.00 -36.83 -29.14
N LEU A 29 23.39 -37.22 -28.02
CA LEU A 29 23.67 -38.48 -27.32
C LEU A 29 22.48 -39.43 -27.47
N ASN A 30 22.74 -40.75 -27.58
CA ASN A 30 21.69 -41.76 -27.50
C ASN A 30 21.45 -42.20 -26.05
N TYR A 31 20.33 -42.88 -25.80
CA TYR A 31 19.94 -43.31 -24.46
C TYR A 31 20.97 -44.20 -23.75
N LYS A 32 21.73 -45.04 -24.52
CA LYS A 32 22.80 -45.90 -23.97
C LYS A 32 23.99 -45.04 -23.51
N GLN A 33 24.36 -44.02 -24.27
CA GLN A 33 25.44 -43.08 -23.92
C GLN A 33 25.07 -42.24 -22.69
N ILE A 34 23.79 -41.86 -22.56
CA ILE A 34 23.28 -41.16 -21.39
C ILE A 34 23.24 -42.09 -20.17
N GLY A 35 22.73 -43.34 -20.34
CA GLY A 35 22.69 -44.36 -19.30
C GLY A 35 24.09 -44.72 -18.76
N ALA A 36 25.09 -44.83 -19.61
CA ALA A 36 26.47 -45.04 -19.19
C ALA A 36 27.03 -43.93 -18.30
N LYS A 37 26.50 -42.69 -18.43
CA LYS A 37 26.88 -41.51 -17.63
C LYS A 37 25.97 -41.31 -16.41
N THR A 38 24.91 -42.10 -16.28
CA THR A 38 24.00 -42.12 -15.14
C THR A 38 23.85 -43.52 -14.56
N PRO A 39 24.94 -44.12 -14.03
CA PRO A 39 24.99 -45.55 -13.65
C PRO A 39 24.02 -45.90 -12.51
N HIS A 40 23.49 -44.92 -11.81
CA HIS A 40 22.50 -45.09 -10.75
C HIS A 40 21.04 -45.17 -11.29
N LEU A 41 20.83 -45.01 -12.60
CA LEU A 41 19.54 -45.11 -13.26
C LEU A 41 19.49 -46.35 -14.18
N SER A 42 18.37 -47.05 -14.18
CA SER A 42 18.13 -48.12 -15.17
C SER A 42 17.86 -47.51 -16.56
N PHE A 43 18.12 -48.27 -17.62
CA PHE A 43 17.84 -47.83 -18.99
C PHE A 43 16.36 -47.46 -19.20
N LYS A 44 15.45 -48.12 -18.48
CA LYS A 44 14.02 -47.83 -18.49
C LYS A 44 13.72 -46.46 -17.88
N GLU A 45 14.36 -46.11 -16.75
CA GLU A 45 14.20 -44.80 -16.10
C GLU A 45 14.80 -43.69 -16.97
N VAL A 46 15.95 -43.92 -17.63
CA VAL A 46 16.54 -42.99 -18.57
C VAL A 46 15.60 -42.72 -19.75
N SER A 47 15.04 -43.79 -20.38
CA SER A 47 14.10 -43.63 -21.52
C SER A 47 12.86 -42.86 -21.13
N GLN A 48 12.23 -43.21 -20.03
CA GLN A 48 11.02 -42.49 -19.54
C GLN A 48 11.33 -41.02 -19.19
N THR A 49 12.51 -40.74 -18.66
CA THR A 49 12.94 -39.38 -18.36
C THR A 49 13.19 -38.56 -19.63
N LEU A 50 13.80 -39.18 -20.66
CA LEU A 50 14.02 -38.55 -21.96
C LEU A 50 12.70 -38.20 -22.67
N GLU A 51 11.71 -39.12 -22.64
CA GLU A 51 10.37 -38.86 -23.19
C GLU A 51 9.70 -37.66 -22.51
N LYS A 52 9.76 -37.60 -21.17
CA LYS A 52 9.25 -36.46 -20.42
C LYS A 52 9.95 -35.16 -20.81
N LEU A 53 11.29 -35.14 -20.84
CA LEU A 53 12.08 -33.96 -21.19
C LEU A 53 11.84 -33.47 -22.63
N VAL A 54 11.54 -34.38 -23.57
CA VAL A 54 11.11 -34.04 -24.94
C VAL A 54 9.74 -33.41 -24.93
N HIS A 55 8.79 -33.98 -24.19
CA HIS A 55 7.43 -33.44 -24.04
C HIS A 55 7.43 -32.06 -23.38
N GLU A 56 8.29 -31.86 -22.40
CA GLU A 56 8.51 -30.53 -21.73
C GLU A 56 9.27 -29.53 -22.62
N GLY A 57 9.72 -29.97 -23.81
CA GLY A 57 10.49 -29.12 -24.72
C GLY A 57 11.90 -28.73 -24.21
N THR A 58 12.38 -29.38 -23.14
CA THR A 58 13.71 -29.13 -22.54
C THR A 58 14.84 -29.74 -23.37
N ILE A 59 14.55 -30.82 -24.11
CA ILE A 59 15.46 -31.46 -25.04
C ILE A 59 14.78 -31.67 -26.41
N LYS A 60 15.58 -31.76 -27.48
CA LYS A 60 15.10 -32.13 -28.83
C LYS A 60 15.65 -33.49 -29.21
N SER A 61 14.91 -34.21 -30.07
CA SER A 61 15.39 -35.39 -30.74
C SER A 61 15.69 -35.05 -32.21
N PRO A 62 16.96 -34.62 -32.52
CA PRO A 62 17.32 -34.22 -33.88
C PRO A 62 17.33 -35.38 -34.89
N SER A 63 17.40 -36.63 -34.41
CA SER A 63 17.22 -37.84 -35.19
C SER A 63 16.75 -38.98 -34.28
N ILE A 64 16.16 -40.02 -34.85
CA ILE A 64 15.59 -41.15 -34.08
C ILE A 64 16.59 -41.65 -33.06
N GLY A 65 16.20 -41.69 -31.77
CA GLY A 65 16.98 -42.17 -30.65
C GLY A 65 18.19 -41.33 -30.24
N LYS A 66 18.36 -40.14 -30.77
CA LYS A 66 19.39 -39.18 -30.34
C LYS A 66 18.74 -37.98 -29.69
N TYR A 67 19.30 -37.55 -28.59
CA TYR A 67 18.78 -36.45 -27.78
C TYR A 67 19.86 -35.39 -27.60
N VAL A 68 19.44 -34.12 -27.69
CA VAL A 68 20.32 -32.98 -27.47
C VAL A 68 19.59 -31.96 -26.58
N TYR A 69 20.33 -31.39 -25.69
CA TYR A 69 19.80 -30.26 -24.87
C TYR A 69 19.38 -29.14 -25.82
N VAL A 70 18.13 -28.74 -25.71
CA VAL A 70 17.69 -27.52 -26.34
C VAL A 70 18.27 -26.41 -25.49
N LYS A 71 19.29 -25.76 -25.98
CA LYS A 71 19.63 -24.43 -25.51
C LYS A 71 18.42 -23.55 -25.88
N LYS A 72 17.36 -23.62 -25.09
CA LYS A 72 16.39 -22.55 -25.08
C LYS A 72 17.20 -21.33 -24.69
N ASP A 73 17.06 -20.25 -25.43
CA ASP A 73 17.39 -18.90 -24.96
C ASP A 73 16.55 -18.51 -23.74
N MET A 74 16.25 -19.46 -22.89
CA MET A 74 15.45 -19.42 -21.67
C MET A 74 16.32 -19.27 -20.43
N ASN A 75 17.32 -18.43 -20.52
CA ASN A 75 18.02 -18.00 -19.32
C ASN A 75 17.60 -16.60 -18.89
N GLU A 76 16.59 -16.04 -19.50
CA GLU A 76 16.05 -14.75 -19.06
C GLU A 76 14.71 -14.95 -18.37
N ILE A 77 14.64 -14.45 -17.15
CA ILE A 77 13.44 -14.47 -16.29
C ILE A 77 13.10 -13.02 -15.97
N GLU A 78 11.83 -12.70 -16.00
CA GLU A 78 11.31 -11.40 -15.58
C GLU A 78 10.85 -11.48 -14.12
N GLY A 79 11.08 -10.42 -13.35
CA GLY A 79 10.65 -10.31 -11.97
C GLY A 79 10.98 -8.94 -11.39
N THR A 80 10.60 -8.76 -10.13
CA THR A 80 10.84 -7.51 -9.39
C THR A 80 12.07 -7.65 -8.50
N LEU A 81 12.91 -6.63 -8.46
CA LEU A 81 14.07 -6.59 -7.57
C LEU A 81 13.67 -6.13 -6.16
N ASP A 82 14.11 -6.87 -5.16
CA ASP A 82 14.09 -6.47 -3.75
C ASP A 82 15.54 -6.40 -3.23
N PHE A 83 15.97 -5.22 -2.82
CA PHE A 83 17.28 -5.00 -2.23
C PHE A 83 17.22 -5.10 -0.71
N ASN A 84 18.19 -5.77 -0.13
CA ASN A 84 18.37 -5.73 1.32
C ASN A 84 19.26 -4.55 1.73
N SER A 85 19.35 -4.28 3.04
CA SER A 85 20.17 -3.20 3.61
C SER A 85 21.69 -3.34 3.39
N LYS A 86 22.16 -4.50 2.88
CA LYS A 86 23.58 -4.78 2.57
C LYS A 86 23.92 -4.63 1.09
N GLY A 87 22.95 -4.26 0.24
CA GLY A 87 23.12 -4.09 -1.21
C GLY A 87 23.03 -5.37 -2.03
N ASP A 88 22.72 -6.52 -1.44
CA ASP A 88 22.36 -7.72 -2.20
C ASP A 88 20.91 -7.58 -2.71
N ALA A 89 20.67 -7.95 -3.95
CA ALA A 89 19.35 -7.97 -4.54
C ALA A 89 18.80 -9.39 -4.64
N TYR A 90 17.48 -9.49 -4.58
CA TYR A 90 16.72 -10.71 -4.79
C TYR A 90 15.70 -10.47 -5.91
N LEU A 91 15.65 -11.39 -6.88
CA LEU A 91 14.61 -11.36 -7.90
C LEU A 91 13.40 -12.12 -7.37
N VAL A 92 12.34 -11.40 -7.12
CA VAL A 92 11.03 -11.92 -6.75
C VAL A 92 10.27 -12.24 -8.03
N VAL A 93 9.87 -13.49 -8.20
CA VAL A 93 9.12 -13.97 -9.37
C VAL A 93 7.85 -14.65 -8.89
N GLU A 94 6.72 -14.22 -9.40
CA GLU A 94 5.44 -14.85 -9.13
C GLU A 94 5.51 -16.35 -9.51
N ASN A 95 5.13 -17.24 -8.63
CA ASN A 95 5.19 -18.70 -8.77
C ASN A 95 6.56 -19.38 -8.56
N LEU A 96 7.59 -18.70 -8.11
CA LEU A 96 8.78 -19.36 -7.60
C LEU A 96 8.71 -19.52 -6.07
N GLU A 97 9.03 -20.71 -5.56
CA GLU A 97 9.06 -20.98 -4.11
C GLU A 97 10.17 -20.19 -3.39
N LYS A 98 11.19 -19.72 -4.11
CA LYS A 98 12.36 -19.02 -3.54
C LYS A 98 12.88 -17.96 -4.49
N ASP A 99 13.17 -16.79 -3.95
CA ASP A 99 13.78 -15.69 -4.65
C ASP A 99 15.19 -16.03 -5.15
N ILE A 100 15.55 -15.43 -6.27
CA ILE A 100 16.86 -15.66 -6.89
C ILE A 100 17.81 -14.55 -6.47
N LYS A 101 18.85 -14.91 -5.69
CA LYS A 101 19.86 -13.95 -5.25
C LYS A 101 20.70 -13.43 -6.42
N ILE A 102 20.78 -12.11 -6.55
CA ILE A 102 21.64 -11.36 -7.47
C ILE A 102 22.72 -10.67 -6.65
N LYS A 103 23.98 -10.88 -6.98
CA LYS A 103 25.08 -10.24 -6.27
C LYS A 103 25.19 -8.77 -6.64
N TYR A 104 25.66 -7.97 -5.69
CA TYR A 104 26.10 -6.60 -5.94
C TYR A 104 27.03 -6.54 -7.16
N GLY A 105 26.80 -5.55 -8.03
CA GLY A 105 27.51 -5.39 -9.31
C GLY A 105 26.94 -6.20 -10.49
N ASN A 106 25.95 -7.07 -10.26
CA ASN A 106 25.22 -7.78 -11.33
C ASN A 106 23.81 -7.21 -11.55
N THR A 107 23.50 -6.08 -10.97
CA THR A 107 22.18 -5.43 -10.98
C THR A 107 22.01 -4.40 -12.09
N LEU A 108 23.06 -4.21 -12.91
CA LEU A 108 23.13 -3.18 -13.95
C LEU A 108 22.85 -1.80 -13.29
N ASP A 109 21.93 -1.02 -13.86
CA ASP A 109 21.47 0.27 -13.33
C ASP A 109 20.09 0.16 -12.63
N ALA A 110 19.69 -1.05 -12.22
CA ALA A 110 18.41 -1.28 -11.56
C ALA A 110 18.43 -0.86 -10.09
N PHE A 111 17.29 -0.37 -9.62
CA PHE A 111 17.02 0.03 -8.24
C PHE A 111 15.98 -0.88 -7.58
N ASP A 112 15.76 -0.69 -6.30
CA ASP A 112 14.77 -1.43 -5.52
C ASP A 112 13.35 -1.27 -6.08
N GLY A 113 12.66 -2.40 -6.25
CA GLY A 113 11.31 -2.47 -6.81
C GLY A 113 11.25 -2.44 -8.34
N ASP A 114 12.36 -2.26 -9.06
CA ASP A 114 12.34 -2.27 -10.53
C ASP A 114 11.96 -3.64 -11.08
N THR A 115 11.13 -3.66 -12.14
CA THR A 115 10.88 -4.85 -12.93
C THR A 115 12.02 -5.03 -13.92
N VAL A 116 12.67 -6.17 -13.87
CA VAL A 116 13.90 -6.44 -14.64
C VAL A 116 13.86 -7.75 -15.39
N LYS A 117 14.69 -7.84 -16.42
CA LYS A 117 15.05 -9.08 -17.08
C LYS A 117 16.37 -9.58 -16.56
N VAL A 118 16.41 -10.84 -16.12
CA VAL A 118 17.58 -11.45 -15.48
C VAL A 118 18.00 -12.69 -16.24
N ARG A 119 19.27 -12.75 -16.61
CA ARG A 119 19.90 -13.94 -17.19
C ARG A 119 20.49 -14.82 -16.11
N LEU A 120 20.13 -16.12 -16.16
CA LEU A 120 20.72 -17.13 -15.29
C LEU A 120 21.90 -17.82 -15.99
N SER A 121 23.02 -17.91 -15.28
CA SER A 121 24.22 -18.63 -15.73
C SER A 121 24.54 -19.76 -14.75
N TYR A 122 24.51 -21.00 -15.24
CA TYR A 122 24.86 -22.17 -14.44
C TYR A 122 26.36 -22.46 -14.54
N VAL A 123 27.04 -22.47 -13.39
CA VAL A 123 28.46 -22.77 -13.30
C VAL A 123 28.62 -24.24 -12.91
N ARG A 124 29.50 -24.96 -13.61
CA ARG A 124 29.80 -26.37 -13.35
C ARG A 124 30.22 -26.58 -11.89
N GLY A 125 29.57 -27.52 -11.21
CA GLY A 125 29.83 -27.83 -9.80
C GLY A 125 29.15 -26.92 -8.77
N LYS A 126 28.29 -25.98 -9.20
CA LYS A 126 27.47 -25.15 -8.29
C LYS A 126 25.98 -25.50 -8.45
N THR A 127 25.30 -25.64 -7.31
CA THR A 127 23.87 -25.95 -7.26
C THR A 127 22.97 -24.74 -7.53
N LYS A 128 23.51 -23.53 -7.35
CA LYS A 128 22.75 -22.26 -7.55
C LYS A 128 23.30 -21.53 -8.77
N PRO A 129 22.45 -21.04 -9.69
CA PRO A 129 22.88 -20.22 -10.82
C PRO A 129 23.43 -18.87 -10.34
N ARG A 130 24.27 -18.25 -11.16
CA ARG A 130 24.57 -16.83 -11.09
C ARG A 130 23.52 -16.08 -11.87
N ALA A 131 23.01 -15.01 -11.31
CA ALA A 131 21.99 -14.16 -11.92
C ALA A 131 22.59 -12.79 -12.25
N PHE A 132 22.22 -12.26 -13.44
CA PHE A 132 22.67 -10.98 -13.95
C PHE A 132 21.47 -10.25 -14.54
N VAL A 133 21.23 -9.02 -14.12
CA VAL A 133 20.26 -8.16 -14.78
C VAL A 133 20.76 -7.84 -16.18
N THR A 134 19.92 -8.04 -17.19
CA THR A 134 20.23 -7.75 -18.60
C THR A 134 19.56 -6.47 -19.08
N SER A 135 18.41 -6.14 -18.51
CA SER A 135 17.71 -4.87 -18.77
C SER A 135 16.71 -4.54 -17.66
N VAL A 136 16.48 -3.26 -17.47
CA VAL A 136 15.35 -2.75 -16.68
C VAL A 136 14.16 -2.59 -17.63
N ILE A 137 13.04 -3.28 -17.31
CA ILE A 137 11.81 -3.24 -18.11
C ILE A 137 10.98 -2.05 -17.71
N LYS A 138 10.82 -1.88 -16.38
CA LYS A 138 10.00 -0.82 -15.79
C LYS A 138 10.65 -0.33 -14.51
N ARG A 139 10.81 0.98 -14.39
CA ARG A 139 11.21 1.63 -13.14
C ARG A 139 10.05 1.63 -12.16
N ASN A 140 10.33 1.25 -10.93
CA ASN A 140 9.36 1.32 -9.84
C ASN A 140 9.13 2.77 -9.40
N ARG A 141 10.21 3.55 -9.35
CA ARG A 141 10.19 4.94 -8.89
C ARG A 141 10.64 5.89 -9.98
N GLU A 142 9.84 6.90 -10.23
CA GLU A 142 10.21 7.99 -11.14
C GLU A 142 11.10 9.02 -10.45
N TYR A 143 10.88 9.21 -9.15
CA TYR A 143 11.57 10.19 -8.31
C TYR A 143 12.21 9.51 -7.11
N ILE A 144 13.28 10.12 -6.62
CA ILE A 144 14.02 9.70 -5.43
C ILE A 144 14.20 10.93 -4.56
N VAL A 145 14.06 10.76 -3.26
CA VAL A 145 14.27 11.81 -2.27
C VAL A 145 15.61 11.57 -1.57
N GLY A 146 16.29 12.65 -1.23
CA GLY A 146 17.55 12.58 -0.52
C GLY A 146 18.08 13.94 -0.11
N THR A 147 19.26 13.95 0.47
CA THR A 147 19.93 15.15 0.95
C THR A 147 21.08 15.53 0.01
N LEU A 148 21.13 16.77 -0.43
CA LEU A 148 22.19 17.29 -1.28
C LEU A 148 23.47 17.47 -0.48
N SER A 149 24.52 16.75 -0.86
CA SER A 149 25.91 16.97 -0.43
C SER A 149 26.66 17.70 -1.53
N SER A 150 27.02 18.93 -1.31
CA SER A 150 27.56 19.80 -2.33
C SER A 150 28.85 20.47 -1.82
N ASN A 151 29.89 20.44 -2.64
CA ASN A 151 31.10 21.24 -2.47
C ASN A 151 31.35 22.12 -3.71
N GLN A 152 32.48 22.79 -3.80
CA GLN A 152 32.77 23.74 -4.88
C GLN A 152 32.64 23.16 -6.28
N ASN A 153 32.94 21.88 -6.48
CA ASN A 153 33.09 21.26 -7.81
C ASN A 153 32.21 20.02 -8.01
N THR A 154 31.67 19.42 -6.95
CA THR A 154 30.91 18.16 -7.04
C THR A 154 29.65 18.22 -6.19
N HIS A 155 28.58 17.68 -6.73
CA HIS A 155 27.26 17.70 -6.12
C HIS A 155 26.67 16.30 -6.20
N PHE A 156 26.32 15.73 -5.05
CA PHE A 156 25.70 14.42 -4.94
C PHE A 156 24.45 14.52 -4.10
N VAL A 157 23.45 13.73 -4.45
CA VAL A 157 22.29 13.50 -3.58
C VAL A 157 22.44 12.12 -2.96
N ILE A 158 22.45 12.09 -1.65
CA ILE A 158 22.46 10.88 -0.82
C ILE A 158 21.00 10.49 -0.59
N PRO A 159 20.51 9.34 -1.12
CA PRO A 159 19.13 8.92 -0.95
C PRO A 159 18.78 8.69 0.52
N ASP A 160 17.54 9.04 0.91
CA ASP A 160 17.01 8.73 2.23
C ASP A 160 16.62 7.25 2.35
N ASN A 161 16.25 6.64 1.23
CA ASN A 161 15.92 5.23 1.17
C ASN A 161 17.17 4.35 1.27
N ASN A 162 17.30 3.62 2.36
CA ASN A 162 18.44 2.75 2.65
C ASN A 162 18.57 1.51 1.74
N LYS A 163 17.61 1.25 0.87
CA LYS A 163 17.68 0.22 -0.18
C LYS A 163 18.32 0.74 -1.48
N ILE A 164 18.60 2.05 -1.58
CA ILE A 164 19.33 2.66 -2.69
C ILE A 164 20.77 2.90 -2.23
N HIS A 165 21.69 2.04 -2.65
CA HIS A 165 23.06 1.97 -2.15
C HIS A 165 24.06 2.80 -2.96
N THR A 166 23.60 3.82 -3.67
CA THR A 166 24.46 4.69 -4.48
C THR A 166 24.00 6.13 -4.41
N ASP A 167 24.96 7.05 -4.33
CA ASP A 167 24.69 8.48 -4.42
C ASP A 167 24.48 8.88 -5.88
N PHE A 168 23.69 9.91 -6.12
CA PHE A 168 23.37 10.44 -7.45
C PHE A 168 24.19 11.70 -7.73
N TYR A 169 25.00 11.68 -8.79
CA TYR A 169 25.70 12.87 -9.24
C TYR A 169 24.74 13.85 -9.90
N ILE A 170 24.82 15.11 -9.48
CA ILE A 170 24.02 16.20 -10.02
C ILE A 170 24.91 17.17 -10.80
N PRO A 171 24.83 17.24 -12.12
CA PRO A 171 25.54 18.26 -12.89
C PRO A 171 25.09 19.67 -12.46
N LYS A 172 26.03 20.62 -12.50
CA LYS A 172 25.83 21.99 -11.98
C LYS A 172 24.59 22.69 -12.57
N GLU A 173 24.31 22.48 -13.85
CA GLU A 173 23.15 23.01 -14.55
C GLU A 173 21.81 22.49 -14.06
N PHE A 174 21.81 21.37 -13.29
CA PHE A 174 20.58 20.74 -12.75
C PHE A 174 20.42 20.91 -11.25
N LEU A 175 21.26 21.73 -10.61
CA LEU A 175 21.19 22.01 -9.18
C LEU A 175 19.96 22.84 -8.79
N LYS A 176 19.36 23.57 -9.76
CA LYS A 176 18.39 24.63 -9.44
C LYS A 176 18.98 25.59 -8.39
N ASN A 177 18.21 25.94 -7.37
CA ASN A 177 18.65 26.82 -6.27
C ASN A 177 19.00 26.03 -4.99
N ALA A 178 19.22 24.72 -5.10
CA ALA A 178 19.51 23.88 -3.95
C ALA A 178 20.89 24.19 -3.36
N LYS A 179 20.97 24.18 -2.04
CA LYS A 179 22.18 24.43 -1.26
C LYS A 179 22.63 23.15 -0.57
N ASN A 180 23.90 23.10 -0.18
CA ASN A 180 24.42 21.99 0.60
C ASN A 180 23.58 21.74 1.87
N GLY A 181 23.18 20.49 2.07
CA GLY A 181 22.33 20.07 3.18
C GLY A 181 20.82 20.23 2.94
N ASP A 182 20.39 20.63 1.74
CA ASP A 182 18.96 20.67 1.43
C ASP A 182 18.40 19.28 1.13
N LYS A 183 17.17 19.03 1.58
CA LYS A 183 16.31 17.93 1.14
C LYS A 183 15.79 18.24 -0.26
N VAL A 184 15.95 17.26 -1.16
CA VAL A 184 15.60 17.44 -2.57
C VAL A 184 14.94 16.20 -3.14
N LYS A 185 14.05 16.43 -4.11
CA LYS A 185 13.51 15.40 -4.98
C LYS A 185 14.28 15.41 -6.29
N ILE A 186 14.80 14.27 -6.67
CA ILE A 186 15.56 14.10 -7.91
C ILE A 186 14.85 13.15 -8.87
N LYS A 187 15.11 13.33 -10.15
CA LYS A 187 14.73 12.39 -11.21
C LYS A 187 15.99 11.77 -11.79
N PHE A 188 16.06 10.44 -11.79
CA PHE A 188 17.11 9.69 -12.46
C PHE A 188 17.16 10.06 -13.95
N ARG A 189 18.37 10.15 -14.51
CA ARG A 189 18.58 10.40 -15.92
C ARG A 189 19.19 9.20 -16.63
N ASP A 190 20.45 8.89 -16.29
CA ASP A 190 21.21 7.82 -16.88
C ASP A 190 22.36 7.37 -15.96
N TRP A 191 22.91 6.21 -16.24
CA TRP A 191 24.12 5.72 -15.58
C TRP A 191 25.16 5.35 -16.63
N PRO A 192 26.04 6.29 -17.03
CA PRO A 192 27.05 6.01 -18.04
C PRO A 192 27.97 4.86 -17.63
N ALA A 193 28.31 3.96 -18.54
CA ALA A 193 29.04 2.72 -18.27
C ALA A 193 30.39 2.92 -17.56
N ARG A 194 31.00 4.10 -17.68
CA ARG A 194 32.27 4.44 -17.01
C ARG A 194 32.10 5.31 -15.75
N ALA A 195 30.88 5.75 -15.46
CA ALA A 195 30.58 6.57 -14.31
C ALA A 195 30.44 5.70 -13.05
N LYS A 196 31.05 6.13 -11.95
CA LYS A 196 30.92 5.46 -10.65
C LYS A 196 29.52 5.61 -10.07
N ASN A 197 28.89 6.74 -10.31
CA ASN A 197 27.58 7.12 -9.77
C ASN A 197 26.58 7.40 -10.90
N PRO A 198 25.29 7.13 -10.71
CA PRO A 198 24.24 7.51 -11.63
C PRO A 198 24.07 9.03 -11.68
N TYR A 199 23.59 9.54 -12.80
CA TYR A 199 23.31 10.96 -13.00
C TYR A 199 21.83 11.24 -12.78
N ALA A 200 21.55 12.34 -12.10
CA ALA A 200 20.18 12.79 -11.86
C ALA A 200 20.05 14.31 -12.03
N ARG A 201 18.83 14.79 -11.98
CA ARG A 201 18.51 16.22 -11.93
C ARG A 201 17.61 16.51 -10.74
N ILE A 202 17.82 17.65 -10.07
CA ILE A 202 16.90 18.12 -9.03
C ILE A 202 15.60 18.57 -9.69
N VAL A 203 14.47 18.07 -9.18
CA VAL A 203 13.12 18.42 -9.63
C VAL A 203 12.51 19.44 -8.67
N GLU A 204 12.73 19.23 -7.36
CA GLU A 204 12.14 20.04 -6.30
C GLU A 204 13.10 20.17 -5.14
N VAL A 205 13.05 21.31 -4.45
CA VAL A 205 13.84 21.61 -3.24
C VAL A 205 12.85 21.82 -2.10
N PHE A 206 12.91 20.97 -1.06
CA PHE A 206 12.00 21.04 0.07
C PHE A 206 12.48 22.00 1.17
N GLY A 207 13.78 22.26 1.22
CA GLY A 207 14.44 23.08 2.22
C GLY A 207 15.53 22.34 2.98
N LYS A 208 16.04 22.94 4.04
CA LYS A 208 17.16 22.38 4.81
C LYS A 208 16.77 21.11 5.54
N ALA A 209 17.60 20.08 5.45
CA ALA A 209 17.45 18.84 6.22
C ALA A 209 17.39 19.13 7.72
N GLY A 210 16.52 18.42 8.45
CA GLY A 210 16.20 18.65 9.84
C GLY A 210 15.13 19.70 10.09
N ASN A 211 14.68 20.45 9.06
CA ASN A 211 13.51 21.29 9.17
C ASN A 211 12.24 20.43 9.05
N ASN A 212 11.32 20.54 10.03
CA ASN A 212 10.13 19.71 10.08
C ASN A 212 9.32 19.74 8.77
N SER A 213 9.08 20.92 8.21
CA SER A 213 8.33 21.06 6.96
C SER A 213 9.05 20.37 5.77
N ALA A 214 10.38 20.50 5.68
CA ALA A 214 11.17 19.88 4.62
C ALA A 214 11.15 18.34 4.74
N GLU A 215 11.27 17.83 5.97
CA GLU A 215 11.22 16.37 6.23
C GLU A 215 9.82 15.80 5.91
N MET A 216 8.74 16.47 6.30
CA MET A 216 7.39 16.03 5.99
C MET A 216 7.12 15.99 4.47
N HIS A 217 7.51 17.03 3.73
CA HIS A 217 7.42 17.04 2.26
C HIS A 217 8.28 15.94 1.63
N ALA A 218 9.47 15.70 2.17
CA ALA A 218 10.37 14.65 1.72
C ALA A 218 9.75 13.25 1.88
N ILE A 219 9.16 12.95 3.06
CA ILE A 219 8.47 11.69 3.33
C ILE A 219 7.33 11.49 2.33
N VAL A 220 6.47 12.48 2.15
CA VAL A 220 5.34 12.41 1.23
C VAL A 220 5.80 12.12 -0.20
N ALA A 221 6.83 12.84 -0.64
CA ALA A 221 7.39 12.68 -1.98
C ALA A 221 8.08 11.33 -2.18
N GLU A 222 8.71 10.76 -1.14
CA GLU A 222 9.34 9.43 -1.18
C GLU A 222 8.31 8.32 -1.41
N PHE A 223 7.11 8.45 -0.82
CA PHE A 223 6.00 7.53 -1.04
C PHE A 223 5.18 7.82 -2.30
N GLY A 224 5.54 8.86 -3.06
CA GLY A 224 4.91 9.17 -4.33
C GLY A 224 3.57 9.90 -4.21
N PHE A 225 3.24 10.42 -3.03
CA PHE A 225 2.03 11.24 -2.85
C PHE A 225 2.24 12.65 -3.38
N GLU A 226 1.20 13.18 -4.01
CA GLU A 226 1.14 14.58 -4.45
C GLU A 226 0.47 15.43 -3.34
N THR A 227 1.15 16.47 -2.90
CA THR A 227 0.66 17.34 -1.81
C THR A 227 -0.46 18.27 -2.24
N ASN A 228 -0.47 18.70 -3.50
CA ASN A 228 -1.40 19.67 -4.04
C ASN A 228 -2.34 19.03 -5.07
N PHE A 229 -3.51 19.60 -5.25
CA PHE A 229 -4.39 19.28 -6.37
C PHE A 229 -4.07 20.17 -7.56
N ASN A 230 -4.37 19.69 -8.76
CA ASN A 230 -4.32 20.52 -9.97
C ASN A 230 -5.41 21.60 -9.94
N ASP A 231 -5.15 22.76 -10.53
CA ASP A 231 -6.12 23.86 -10.62
C ASP A 231 -7.47 23.43 -11.21
N SER A 232 -7.48 22.50 -12.15
CA SER A 232 -8.72 21.99 -12.75
C SER A 232 -9.58 21.21 -11.73
N ILE A 233 -8.96 20.50 -10.79
CA ILE A 233 -9.64 19.73 -9.74
C ILE A 233 -10.15 20.67 -8.66
N GLU A 234 -9.31 21.63 -8.23
CA GLU A 234 -9.70 22.68 -7.27
C GLU A 234 -10.87 23.51 -7.81
N ASN A 235 -10.82 23.91 -9.07
CA ASN A 235 -11.90 24.65 -9.72
C ASN A 235 -13.19 23.83 -9.81
N ALA A 236 -13.11 22.54 -10.16
CA ALA A 236 -14.27 21.65 -10.19
C ALA A 236 -14.91 21.50 -8.80
N ALA A 237 -14.09 21.32 -7.77
CA ALA A 237 -14.57 21.21 -6.39
C ALA A 237 -15.22 22.52 -5.91
N ASN A 238 -14.64 23.69 -6.24
CA ASN A 238 -15.19 24.99 -5.87
C ASN A 238 -16.52 25.34 -6.58
N GLN A 239 -16.81 24.69 -7.71
CA GLN A 239 -18.08 24.86 -8.44
C GLN A 239 -19.21 23.98 -7.89
N LEU A 240 -18.94 23.05 -6.98
CA LEU A 240 -19.97 22.23 -6.37
C LEU A 240 -20.98 23.08 -5.58
N PRO A 241 -22.27 22.70 -5.59
CA PRO A 241 -23.30 23.44 -4.87
C PRO A 241 -23.03 23.40 -3.36
N LYS A 242 -22.99 24.59 -2.74
CA LYS A 242 -22.78 24.75 -1.29
C LYS A 242 -24.09 24.73 -0.50
N SER A 243 -25.24 24.79 -1.18
CA SER A 243 -26.56 24.74 -0.56
C SER A 243 -27.31 23.48 -0.95
N ILE A 244 -28.04 22.92 -0.02
CA ILE A 244 -28.86 21.74 -0.22
C ILE A 244 -30.16 22.16 -0.91
N HIS A 245 -30.45 21.58 -2.07
CA HIS A 245 -31.72 21.86 -2.79
C HIS A 245 -32.88 21.18 -2.11
N LYS A 246 -34.06 21.88 -2.09
CA LYS A 246 -35.29 21.35 -1.50
C LYS A 246 -35.64 19.95 -2.01
N LYS A 247 -35.49 19.68 -3.30
CA LYS A 247 -35.72 18.36 -3.89
C LYS A 247 -34.87 17.24 -3.24
N GLU A 248 -33.68 17.54 -2.83
CA GLU A 248 -32.82 16.54 -2.12
C GLU A 248 -33.35 16.29 -0.72
N ILE A 249 -33.79 17.34 -0.03
CA ILE A 249 -34.45 17.25 1.29
C ILE A 249 -35.68 16.36 1.23
N ASP A 250 -36.57 16.61 0.25
CA ASP A 250 -37.83 15.88 0.08
C ASP A 250 -37.65 14.38 -0.22
N ASN A 251 -36.48 13.96 -0.69
CA ASN A 251 -36.15 12.58 -1.02
C ASN A 251 -35.34 11.84 0.08
N ARG A 252 -35.18 12.46 1.27
CA ARG A 252 -34.38 11.91 2.37
C ARG A 252 -35.18 11.82 3.65
N GLU A 253 -34.82 10.90 4.54
CA GLU A 253 -35.36 10.90 5.90
C GLU A 253 -34.84 12.13 6.65
N ASP A 254 -35.71 12.87 7.31
CA ASP A 254 -35.39 14.13 7.97
C ASP A 254 -35.04 13.91 9.45
N PHE A 255 -33.76 13.98 9.74
CA PHE A 255 -33.18 13.87 11.08
C PHE A 255 -32.82 15.23 11.70
N ARG A 256 -33.18 16.36 11.07
CA ARG A 256 -32.80 17.71 11.55
C ARG A 256 -33.36 18.10 12.91
N LYS A 257 -34.38 17.37 13.41
CA LYS A 257 -34.99 17.61 14.74
C LYS A 257 -34.60 16.56 15.75
N ILE A 258 -33.76 15.60 15.38
CA ILE A 258 -33.28 14.52 16.24
C ILE A 258 -31.91 14.93 16.75
N THR A 259 -31.68 14.86 18.05
CA THR A 259 -30.39 15.18 18.66
C THR A 259 -29.26 14.47 17.94
N THR A 260 -28.35 15.23 17.36
CA THR A 260 -27.26 14.71 16.56
C THR A 260 -25.97 15.46 16.87
N PHE A 261 -24.87 14.75 17.03
CA PHE A 261 -23.55 15.35 17.32
C PHE A 261 -22.41 14.52 16.74
N THR A 262 -21.24 15.13 16.58
CA THR A 262 -19.98 14.46 16.20
C THR A 262 -19.08 14.30 17.42
N ILE A 263 -18.16 13.31 17.39
CA ILE A 263 -17.16 13.06 18.43
C ILE A 263 -15.82 12.77 17.75
N ASP A 264 -14.89 13.72 17.77
CA ASP A 264 -13.68 13.72 16.98
C ASP A 264 -12.46 14.19 17.77
N PRO A 265 -11.22 14.01 17.27
CA PRO A 265 -10.03 14.66 17.84
C PRO A 265 -10.20 16.18 17.96
N ALA A 266 -9.58 16.78 18.96
CA ALA A 266 -9.73 18.22 19.23
C ALA A 266 -9.35 19.11 18.04
N ASP A 267 -8.38 18.69 17.23
CA ASP A 267 -7.85 19.40 16.07
C ASP A 267 -8.48 18.99 14.73
N ALA A 268 -9.45 18.04 14.73
CA ALA A 268 -10.15 17.60 13.53
C ALA A 268 -10.92 18.75 12.84
N LYS A 269 -10.93 18.74 11.52
CA LYS A 269 -11.67 19.68 10.65
C LYS A 269 -12.60 18.98 9.67
N ASP A 270 -12.41 17.70 9.48
CA ASP A 270 -13.11 16.77 8.63
C ASP A 270 -13.98 15.85 9.50
N PHE A 271 -15.22 16.24 9.71
CA PHE A 271 -16.17 15.45 10.51
C PHE A 271 -16.91 14.53 9.57
N ASP A 272 -16.43 13.29 9.44
CA ASP A 272 -16.95 12.32 8.45
C ASP A 272 -18.22 11.63 8.93
N ASP A 273 -18.39 11.49 10.26
CA ASP A 273 -19.51 10.80 10.87
C ASP A 273 -20.15 11.57 12.02
N ALA A 274 -21.44 11.30 12.24
CA ALA A 274 -22.22 11.83 13.35
C ALA A 274 -23.13 10.74 13.93
N LEU A 275 -23.48 10.90 15.19
CA LEU A 275 -24.40 10.02 15.91
C LEU A 275 -25.69 10.78 16.25
N SER A 276 -26.84 10.17 15.97
CA SER A 276 -28.11 10.68 16.44
C SER A 276 -28.73 9.78 17.51
N PHE A 277 -29.52 10.37 18.37
CA PHE A 277 -30.17 9.68 19.47
C PHE A 277 -31.63 10.15 19.64
N GLN A 278 -32.55 9.19 19.75
CA GLN A 278 -33.91 9.43 20.21
C GLN A 278 -34.51 8.25 20.95
N GLU A 279 -35.38 8.52 21.89
CA GLU A 279 -36.24 7.52 22.51
C GLU A 279 -37.55 7.40 21.72
N LEU A 280 -37.90 6.18 21.33
CA LEU A 280 -39.11 5.90 20.59
C LEU A 280 -40.33 5.78 21.53
N PRO A 281 -41.57 6.03 21.05
CA PRO A 281 -42.78 5.81 21.85
C PRO A 281 -42.94 4.38 22.36
N SER A 282 -42.27 3.42 21.74
CA SER A 282 -42.20 2.01 22.19
C SER A 282 -41.37 1.81 23.46
N GLY A 283 -40.62 2.80 23.89
CA GLY A 283 -39.62 2.70 24.96
C GLY A 283 -38.25 2.16 24.51
N ASN A 284 -38.12 1.88 23.20
CA ASN A 284 -36.86 1.51 22.57
C ASN A 284 -36.01 2.74 22.29
N THR A 285 -34.70 2.52 22.10
CA THR A 285 -33.76 3.59 21.73
C THR A 285 -33.42 3.45 20.25
N GLU A 286 -33.56 4.55 19.50
CA GLU A 286 -33.05 4.61 18.13
C GLU A 286 -31.74 5.40 18.10
N ILE A 287 -30.71 4.81 17.47
CA ILE A 287 -29.41 5.43 17.25
C ILE A 287 -29.12 5.41 15.75
N GLY A 288 -28.88 6.59 15.19
CA GLY A 288 -28.41 6.74 13.80
C GLY A 288 -26.89 6.91 13.79
N VAL A 289 -26.25 6.22 12.86
CA VAL A 289 -24.86 6.48 12.45
C VAL A 289 -24.93 7.11 11.06
N HIS A 290 -24.52 8.35 10.96
CA HIS A 290 -24.64 9.16 9.78
C HIS A 290 -23.25 9.43 9.20
N ILE A 291 -23.02 9.00 7.96
CA ILE A 291 -21.77 9.25 7.22
C ILE A 291 -22.07 10.30 6.15
N ALA A 292 -21.19 11.26 5.99
CA ALA A 292 -21.32 12.29 4.95
C ALA A 292 -21.54 11.65 3.56
N ASP A 293 -22.60 12.08 2.85
CA ASP A 293 -22.94 11.53 1.51
C ASP A 293 -22.04 12.15 0.44
N VAL A 294 -20.74 11.82 0.49
CA VAL A 294 -19.73 12.25 -0.49
C VAL A 294 -20.16 11.89 -1.91
N SER A 295 -20.83 10.74 -2.09
CA SER A 295 -21.31 10.27 -3.40
C SER A 295 -22.40 11.16 -4.01
N HIS A 296 -23.03 12.01 -3.21
CA HIS A 296 -23.94 13.05 -3.71
C HIS A 296 -23.19 14.11 -4.51
N TYR A 297 -21.99 14.49 -4.08
CA TYR A 297 -21.17 15.56 -4.66
C TYR A 297 -20.18 15.05 -5.70
N VAL A 298 -19.47 13.97 -5.38
CA VAL A 298 -18.47 13.35 -6.26
C VAL A 298 -19.14 12.24 -7.07
N LYS A 299 -19.24 12.44 -8.38
CA LYS A 299 -19.89 11.47 -9.27
C LYS A 299 -18.90 10.52 -9.89
N PRO A 300 -19.28 9.25 -10.11
CA PRO A 300 -18.40 8.28 -10.76
C PRO A 300 -17.83 8.80 -12.08
N VAL A 301 -16.52 8.63 -12.26
CA VAL A 301 -15.78 8.97 -13.49
C VAL A 301 -15.61 10.48 -13.74
N ASP A 302 -16.07 11.35 -12.86
CA ASP A 302 -15.75 12.78 -12.96
C ASP A 302 -14.25 13.06 -12.66
N ILE A 303 -13.84 14.32 -12.76
CA ILE A 303 -12.42 14.71 -12.57
C ILE A 303 -11.99 14.53 -11.12
N ILE A 304 -12.89 14.76 -10.15
CA ILE A 304 -12.61 14.64 -8.72
C ILE A 304 -12.53 13.16 -8.34
N ASP A 305 -13.46 12.33 -8.82
CA ASP A 305 -13.47 10.88 -8.61
C ASP A 305 -12.19 10.23 -9.15
N LYS A 306 -11.76 10.60 -10.36
CA LYS A 306 -10.51 10.09 -10.95
C LYS A 306 -9.28 10.43 -10.10
N GLU A 307 -9.23 11.63 -9.54
CA GLU A 307 -8.13 12.03 -8.65
C GLU A 307 -8.23 11.28 -7.31
N ALA A 308 -9.43 11.13 -6.75
CA ALA A 308 -9.66 10.37 -5.53
C ALA A 308 -9.23 8.90 -5.69
N VAL A 309 -9.58 8.25 -6.81
CA VAL A 309 -9.11 6.89 -7.14
C VAL A 309 -7.59 6.82 -7.26
N LYS A 310 -6.95 7.84 -7.85
CA LYS A 310 -5.48 7.91 -7.96
C LYS A 310 -4.82 8.05 -6.59
N ARG A 311 -5.36 8.88 -5.70
CA ARG A 311 -4.83 9.09 -4.34
C ARG A 311 -5.15 7.93 -3.40
N ALA A 312 -6.29 7.29 -3.56
CA ALA A 312 -6.81 6.13 -2.83
C ALA A 312 -7.11 6.36 -1.34
N THR A 313 -6.43 7.28 -0.67
CA THR A 313 -6.59 7.56 0.77
C THR A 313 -6.13 8.97 1.12
N SER A 314 -6.58 9.50 2.25
CA SER A 314 -5.93 10.62 2.91
C SER A 314 -4.72 10.14 3.70
N VAL A 315 -3.67 10.96 3.79
CA VAL A 315 -2.43 10.63 4.51
C VAL A 315 -2.27 11.59 5.67
N TYR A 316 -2.29 11.04 6.88
CA TYR A 316 -2.15 11.81 8.11
C TYR A 316 -0.69 11.80 8.55
N LEU A 317 -0.06 12.96 8.57
CA LEU A 317 1.28 13.20 9.09
C LEU A 317 1.17 13.83 10.49
N VAL A 318 2.32 13.95 11.16
CA VAL A 318 2.35 14.49 12.54
C VAL A 318 1.81 15.90 12.64
N ASP A 319 1.98 16.72 11.59
CA ASP A 319 1.68 18.16 11.59
C ASP A 319 0.65 18.59 10.53
N ARG A 320 0.25 17.70 9.63
CA ARG A 320 -0.67 18.00 8.53
C ARG A 320 -1.32 16.76 7.94
N THR A 321 -2.44 16.97 7.27
CA THR A 321 -3.11 15.95 6.47
C THR A 321 -2.94 16.26 4.98
N ILE A 322 -2.68 15.24 4.17
CA ILE A 322 -2.75 15.30 2.71
C ILE A 322 -4.04 14.61 2.31
N PRO A 323 -5.07 15.38 1.96
CA PRO A 323 -6.40 14.83 1.80
C PRO A 323 -6.56 14.08 0.46
N MET A 324 -7.42 13.07 0.45
CA MET A 324 -7.84 12.36 -0.77
C MET A 324 -8.72 13.23 -1.66
N LEU A 325 -9.52 14.11 -1.08
CA LEU A 325 -10.41 15.05 -1.75
C LEU A 325 -9.99 16.49 -1.46
N PRO A 326 -10.26 17.46 -2.37
CA PRO A 326 -10.01 18.88 -2.11
C PRO A 326 -10.65 19.35 -0.79
N GLU A 327 -9.97 20.24 -0.08
CA GLU A 327 -10.40 20.73 1.25
C GLU A 327 -11.80 21.36 1.26
N VAL A 328 -12.25 21.94 0.15
CA VAL A 328 -13.62 22.46 0.02
C VAL A 328 -14.66 21.33 0.17
N LEU A 329 -14.32 20.10 -0.16
CA LEU A 329 -15.14 18.92 0.09
C LEU A 329 -14.90 18.38 1.49
N SER A 330 -13.68 17.96 1.82
CA SER A 330 -13.37 17.26 3.06
C SER A 330 -13.63 18.09 4.32
N ASN A 331 -13.29 19.38 4.30
CA ASN A 331 -13.39 20.23 5.49
C ASN A 331 -14.68 21.11 5.51
N ASN A 332 -15.44 21.13 4.42
CA ASN A 332 -16.65 21.98 4.31
C ASN A 332 -17.88 21.18 3.87
N ILE A 333 -18.05 20.93 2.55
CA ILE A 333 -19.34 20.43 1.99
C ILE A 333 -19.68 19.03 2.52
N CYS A 334 -18.69 18.17 2.72
CA CYS A 334 -18.85 16.80 3.24
C CYS A 334 -18.51 16.69 4.74
N SER A 335 -18.13 17.77 5.41
CA SER A 335 -17.88 17.76 6.85
C SER A 335 -19.19 18.03 7.62
N LEU A 336 -19.53 17.16 8.60
CA LEU A 336 -20.76 17.25 9.40
C LEU A 336 -20.61 18.29 10.51
N ARG A 337 -20.41 19.54 10.10
CA ARG A 337 -20.05 20.67 10.98
C ARG A 337 -21.20 21.02 11.93
N PRO A 338 -20.87 21.41 13.17
CA PRO A 338 -21.91 21.80 14.14
C PRO A 338 -22.70 23.00 13.65
N HIS A 339 -24.00 22.98 13.91
CA HIS A 339 -25.00 24.00 13.56
C HIS A 339 -25.21 24.18 12.05
N GLU A 340 -24.94 23.13 11.26
CA GLU A 340 -25.18 23.11 9.82
C GLU A 340 -26.00 21.86 9.42
N GLU A 341 -26.78 22.01 8.33
CA GLU A 341 -27.48 20.90 7.70
C GLU A 341 -26.50 20.13 6.79
N SER A 342 -26.53 18.79 6.83
CA SER A 342 -25.67 17.95 6.01
C SER A 342 -26.43 16.77 5.43
N LEU A 343 -26.05 16.39 4.19
CA LEU A 343 -26.56 15.19 3.53
C LEU A 343 -25.73 13.98 3.96
N CYS A 344 -26.42 12.93 4.40
CA CYS A 344 -25.79 11.71 4.88
C CYS A 344 -26.34 10.47 4.20
N PHE A 345 -25.52 9.42 4.22
CA PHE A 345 -25.93 8.03 4.06
C PHE A 345 -25.81 7.36 5.42
N SER A 346 -26.89 6.79 5.91
CA SER A 346 -27.02 6.44 7.33
C SER A 346 -27.47 5.01 7.53
N VAL A 347 -27.04 4.43 8.64
CA VAL A 347 -27.67 3.24 9.22
C VAL A 347 -28.31 3.63 10.54
N ILE A 348 -29.56 3.25 10.70
CA ILE A 348 -30.38 3.58 11.87
C ILE A 348 -30.71 2.26 12.57
N PHE A 349 -30.31 2.14 13.82
CA PHE A 349 -30.52 0.96 14.67
C PHE A 349 -31.59 1.23 15.71
N GLU A 350 -32.47 0.25 15.95
CA GLU A 350 -33.41 0.24 17.06
C GLU A 350 -32.94 -0.78 18.10
N PHE A 351 -32.76 -0.32 19.32
CA PHE A 351 -32.35 -1.11 20.47
C PHE A 351 -33.46 -1.27 21.50
N ASP A 352 -33.61 -2.47 22.06
CA ASP A 352 -34.46 -2.69 23.22
C ASP A 352 -33.84 -2.16 24.53
N SER A 353 -34.57 -2.26 25.63
CA SER A 353 -34.08 -1.84 26.98
C SER A 353 -32.84 -2.63 27.45
N LYS A 354 -32.55 -3.77 26.85
CA LYS A 354 -31.36 -4.59 27.11
C LYS A 354 -30.22 -4.33 26.13
N ALA A 355 -30.32 -3.30 25.30
CA ALA A 355 -29.37 -2.97 24.25
C ALA A 355 -29.18 -4.09 23.21
N ASN A 356 -30.20 -4.88 22.91
CA ASN A 356 -30.16 -5.79 21.75
C ASN A 356 -30.69 -5.04 20.53
N ILE A 357 -30.05 -5.26 19.37
CA ILE A 357 -30.53 -4.73 18.10
C ILE A 357 -31.80 -5.49 17.72
N ILE A 358 -32.94 -4.78 17.63
CA ILE A 358 -34.23 -5.35 17.23
C ILE A 358 -34.48 -5.13 15.77
N ASN A 359 -34.03 -3.98 15.26
CA ASN A 359 -34.20 -3.61 13.85
C ASN A 359 -33.08 -2.69 13.40
N TYR A 360 -32.85 -2.63 12.08
CA TYR A 360 -31.99 -1.63 11.47
C TYR A 360 -32.44 -1.33 10.03
N ARG A 361 -32.13 -0.13 9.57
CA ARG A 361 -32.39 0.28 8.18
C ARG A 361 -31.30 1.18 7.66
N PHE A 362 -31.09 1.15 6.35
CA PHE A 362 -30.21 2.08 5.63
C PHE A 362 -31.06 3.14 4.97
N ALA A 363 -30.64 4.38 5.07
CA ALA A 363 -31.35 5.50 4.48
C ALA A 363 -30.41 6.61 4.01
N LYS A 364 -30.83 7.34 2.99
CA LYS A 364 -30.30 8.67 2.73
C LYS A 364 -31.02 9.63 3.66
N THR A 365 -30.25 10.36 4.47
CA THR A 365 -30.79 11.27 5.48
C THR A 365 -30.33 12.70 5.24
N ILE A 366 -31.04 13.64 5.84
CA ILE A 366 -30.55 14.98 6.11
C ILE A 366 -30.52 15.18 7.61
N ILE A 367 -29.38 15.61 8.13
CA ILE A 367 -29.17 15.86 9.55
C ILE A 367 -28.95 17.35 9.82
N TYR A 368 -29.08 17.77 11.08
CA TYR A 368 -28.55 19.00 11.62
C TYR A 368 -27.66 18.63 12.80
N SER A 369 -26.37 18.98 12.75
CA SER A 369 -25.45 18.67 13.83
C SER A 369 -25.62 19.68 14.94
N ASP A 370 -26.13 19.25 16.10
CA ASP A 370 -26.40 20.14 17.24
C ASP A 370 -25.14 20.52 18.00
N HIS A 371 -24.13 19.63 18.00
CA HIS A 371 -22.92 19.80 18.79
C HIS A 371 -21.73 19.04 18.19
N ARG A 372 -20.53 19.52 18.50
CA ARG A 372 -19.29 18.82 18.24
C ARG A 372 -18.56 18.59 19.55
N PHE A 373 -18.28 17.33 19.89
CA PHE A 373 -17.41 16.96 21.01
C PHE A 373 -15.99 16.70 20.53
N SER A 374 -15.01 17.07 21.38
CA SER A 374 -13.74 16.36 21.34
C SER A 374 -13.87 15.02 22.09
N TYR A 375 -12.96 14.06 21.85
CA TYR A 375 -12.94 12.81 22.62
C TYR A 375 -12.87 13.09 24.13
N GLU A 376 -12.04 14.05 24.53
CA GLU A 376 -11.84 14.45 25.91
C GLU A 376 -13.11 15.05 26.53
N ASP A 377 -13.80 15.92 25.78
CA ASP A 377 -15.05 16.54 26.25
C ASP A 377 -16.16 15.48 26.42
N ALA A 378 -16.31 14.58 25.44
CA ALA A 378 -17.29 13.49 25.54
C ALA A 378 -16.99 12.57 26.72
N GLN A 379 -15.73 12.20 26.92
CA GLN A 379 -15.30 11.38 28.05
C GLN A 379 -15.60 12.08 29.39
N GLN A 380 -15.29 13.37 29.52
CA GLN A 380 -15.58 14.14 30.71
C GLN A 380 -17.09 14.19 31.03
N VAL A 381 -17.94 14.33 30.00
CA VAL A 381 -19.42 14.33 30.18
C VAL A 381 -19.89 12.94 30.63
N ILE A 382 -19.38 11.86 30.05
CA ILE A 382 -19.75 10.48 30.43
C ILE A 382 -19.35 10.20 31.88
N GLU A 383 -18.17 10.58 32.32
CA GLU A 383 -17.66 10.35 33.69
C GLU A 383 -18.36 11.22 34.73
N SER A 384 -18.45 12.53 34.46
CA SER A 384 -19.07 13.47 35.38
C SER A 384 -20.60 13.37 35.43
N LYS A 385 -21.20 12.78 34.41
CA LYS A 385 -22.67 12.73 34.19
C LYS A 385 -23.29 14.13 34.11
N LYS A 386 -22.51 15.15 33.76
CA LYS A 386 -22.91 16.55 33.68
C LYS A 386 -22.37 17.17 32.39
N GLY A 387 -23.17 18.00 31.73
CA GLY A 387 -22.80 18.70 30.51
C GLY A 387 -23.84 18.56 29.42
N PRO A 388 -23.57 19.07 28.23
CA PRO A 388 -24.50 18.94 27.10
C PRO A 388 -24.68 17.46 26.72
N TYR A 389 -25.91 17.08 26.41
CA TYR A 389 -26.27 15.71 25.93
C TYR A 389 -25.78 14.57 26.86
N ALA A 390 -25.70 14.82 28.19
CA ALA A 390 -25.15 13.85 29.14
C ALA A 390 -26.01 12.57 29.23
N ILE A 391 -27.33 12.68 29.02
CA ILE A 391 -28.25 11.54 29.07
C ILE A 391 -28.04 10.66 27.81
N GLU A 392 -27.96 11.29 26.65
CA GLU A 392 -27.77 10.64 25.35
C GLU A 392 -26.40 9.93 25.33
N LEU A 393 -25.32 10.65 25.65
CA LEU A 393 -23.96 10.10 25.71
C LEU A 393 -23.85 8.93 26.66
N LYS A 394 -24.44 9.03 27.86
CA LYS A 394 -24.42 7.94 28.83
C LYS A 394 -25.12 6.69 28.26
N LYS A 395 -26.30 6.86 27.67
CA LYS A 395 -27.09 5.75 27.11
C LYS A 395 -26.40 5.09 25.92
N MET A 396 -25.82 5.89 25.03
CA MET A 396 -25.01 5.41 23.93
C MET A 396 -23.78 4.63 24.43
N ASN A 397 -23.09 5.14 25.45
CA ASN A 397 -21.93 4.45 26.05
C ASN A 397 -22.29 3.11 26.70
N GLU A 398 -23.46 3.01 27.37
CA GLU A 398 -23.98 1.76 27.92
C GLU A 398 -24.22 0.71 26.83
N ILE A 399 -24.85 1.13 25.70
CA ILE A 399 -25.10 0.26 24.55
C ILE A 399 -23.77 -0.16 23.90
N ALA A 400 -22.86 0.79 23.63
CA ALA A 400 -21.57 0.53 23.02
C ALA A 400 -20.70 -0.43 23.87
N SER A 401 -20.69 -0.25 25.18
CA SER A 401 -19.96 -1.12 26.12
C SER A 401 -20.48 -2.56 26.09
N LYS A 402 -21.82 -2.75 25.99
CA LYS A 402 -22.39 -4.08 25.84
C LYS A 402 -22.00 -4.72 24.51
N LEU A 403 -22.16 -4.00 23.39
CA LEU A 403 -21.80 -4.50 22.07
C LEU A 403 -20.31 -4.87 22.00
N ARG A 404 -19.44 -4.07 22.60
CA ARG A 404 -18.01 -4.35 22.69
C ARG A 404 -17.75 -5.65 23.47
N LYS A 405 -18.37 -5.83 24.63
CA LYS A 405 -18.25 -7.04 25.44
C LYS A 405 -18.66 -8.28 24.64
N GLU A 406 -19.82 -8.24 23.98
CA GLU A 406 -20.29 -9.34 23.13
C GLU A 406 -19.32 -9.65 21.96
N LYS A 407 -18.73 -8.61 21.37
CA LYS A 407 -17.73 -8.74 20.30
C LYS A 407 -16.49 -9.51 20.79
N TYR A 408 -15.97 -9.19 21.97
CA TYR A 408 -14.84 -9.91 22.58
C TYR A 408 -15.20 -11.34 22.98
N GLU A 409 -16.38 -11.57 23.56
CA GLU A 409 -16.87 -12.92 23.89
C GLU A 409 -17.01 -13.79 22.63
N ASN A 410 -17.29 -13.20 21.48
CA ASN A 410 -17.34 -13.86 20.18
C ASN A 410 -15.98 -13.97 19.46
N GLY A 411 -14.86 -13.66 20.15
CA GLY A 411 -13.50 -13.91 19.65
C GLY A 411 -12.84 -12.75 18.93
N ALA A 412 -13.33 -11.52 19.06
CA ALA A 412 -12.62 -10.35 18.55
C ALA A 412 -11.29 -10.16 19.31
N ILE A 413 -10.24 -9.78 18.57
CA ILE A 413 -8.91 -9.52 19.13
C ILE A 413 -8.78 -8.02 19.39
N ASN A 414 -8.33 -7.66 20.59
CA ASN A 414 -7.95 -6.28 20.91
C ASN A 414 -6.51 -6.05 20.47
N PHE A 415 -6.29 -5.12 19.52
CA PHE A 415 -4.97 -4.62 19.18
C PHE A 415 -4.76 -3.30 19.91
N GLU A 416 -4.09 -3.34 21.06
CA GLU A 416 -3.66 -2.13 21.74
C GLU A 416 -2.55 -1.47 20.92
N THR A 417 -2.87 -0.35 20.25
CA THR A 417 -1.88 0.51 19.62
C THR A 417 -1.59 1.69 20.54
N THR A 418 -0.34 1.79 21.00
CA THR A 418 0.14 3.00 21.67
C THR A 418 0.28 4.10 20.63
N SER A 419 -0.62 5.08 20.63
CA SER A 419 -0.44 6.31 19.87
C SER A 419 0.53 7.23 20.64
N SER A 420 1.71 7.47 20.07
CA SER A 420 2.62 8.51 20.57
C SER A 420 2.16 9.88 20.06
N LEU A 421 1.32 10.56 20.81
CA LEU A 421 1.19 12.02 20.67
C LEU A 421 2.47 12.64 21.25
N GLY A 422 3.06 13.58 20.51
CA GLY A 422 4.35 14.22 20.84
C GLY A 422 4.34 15.16 22.07
N SER A 423 3.52 14.88 23.07
CA SER A 423 3.54 15.48 24.39
C SER A 423 3.25 14.41 25.43
N ASN A 424 3.98 14.41 26.55
CA ASN A 424 4.02 13.44 27.64
C ASN A 424 2.68 13.22 28.38
N GLN A 425 1.58 13.05 27.71
CA GLN A 425 0.30 12.71 28.31
C GLN A 425 -0.22 11.42 27.67
N TRP A 426 -0.11 10.33 28.42
CA TRP A 426 -0.73 9.06 28.12
C TRP A 426 -2.21 9.18 28.49
N PHE A 427 -3.09 9.24 27.49
CA PHE A 427 -4.52 9.04 27.69
C PHE A 427 -4.90 7.68 27.12
N GLU A 428 -5.35 6.80 27.99
CA GLU A 428 -6.06 5.58 27.60
C GLU A 428 -7.46 6.00 27.10
N LEU A 429 -7.60 6.17 25.79
CA LEU A 429 -8.90 6.34 25.14
C LEU A 429 -9.60 4.98 25.01
N GLU A 430 -10.03 4.42 26.14
CA GLU A 430 -10.67 3.10 26.19
C GLU A 430 -12.10 3.05 25.66
N LEU A 431 -12.81 4.16 25.49
CA LEU A 431 -14.27 4.13 25.44
C LEU A 431 -14.96 4.51 24.12
N LEU A 432 -14.32 5.20 23.19
CA LEU A 432 -15.00 5.68 21.98
C LEU A 432 -14.49 5.07 20.66
N HIS A 433 -13.65 4.05 20.70
CA HIS A 433 -13.17 3.31 19.53
C HIS A 433 -13.93 2.01 19.18
N PRO A 434 -15.22 1.85 19.42
CA PRO A 434 -15.92 0.60 19.13
C PRO A 434 -16.75 0.61 17.85
N LEU A 435 -16.76 1.68 17.09
CA LEU A 435 -17.61 1.77 15.87
C LEU A 435 -16.82 1.68 14.55
N TYR A 436 -15.49 1.44 14.59
CA TYR A 436 -14.66 1.19 13.43
C TYR A 436 -14.10 -0.24 13.37
#